data_044329cd3a0c90d5e7631f4ae960b0dd
#
_entry.id   044329cd3a0c90d5e7631f4ae960b0dd
#
_cell.length_a   1.000
_cell.length_b   1.000
_cell.length_c   1.000
_cell.angle_alpha   90.00
_cell.angle_beta   90.00
_cell.angle_gamma   90.00
#
_symmetry.space_group_name_H-M   'P 1'
#
loop_
_entity.id
_entity.type
_entity.pdbx_description
1 polymer ?
#
loop_
_entity_poly.entity_id
_entity_poly.type
_entity_poly.pdbx_seq_one_letter_code
_entity_poly.pdbx_strand_id
1 'polypeptide(L)'
;MALTKLVFQPGINKEMTDLMDKGGWADGNLVRFRKGLPEKIGGWVKTTTQSYEGTGRALTAWVALDATKYLGLGTTFKYYVKGGDLLYDVTPVRKTSTNSITFAASNGSSTITVTDSSHGAVANDFVTISGAVSLGGTITASVLNQEYQISRVTGTNTYEILAKDTDGSAVTANSSDSGNGGSGVDGVYQINVGLDVYVESTGWGAGAWSEGTFGSATALTATDQLRLWSHDAFGEDLIINPRNGGIYYWDESGGLTTPAVNITTLAGANLAPTKGIQVIVSDIDRHVIVLGADPIVGSARTGSIDPLLIAFSDQESVTEWEPTSTNTAGSLRLSSGSQIVGGLRSRQETLIWTDTSLYSLQFVGAPFTFGVNLINENVGLISPNAAINAPDSIYWMARDGFYTYSGSVKRLVCSVLNYVLDDFNESQSFKVVAFTNREFNEVGWFYPSASSTENNRYVTYNYLEGAWSIGELSRTAWLDDGIFSKPRATGKDSSVNYVYTHESSDDADGSAMDNVFIESGDIDIEQGDQYGFVRRIIPDVNFFGTNSSSGQINLVLKTRNFPGDSLTTRATTDVTSSTQQNHVRARSRQMVFRAQSDDDADTGVRTGFRWRLGANRVDIRPDGER
;
A
#
# COMPACT_ATOMS: atom_id res chain seq x y z
N MET A 1 -23.62 46.13 14.51
CA MET A 1 -23.74 44.66 14.45
C MET A 1 -22.41 44.10 14.05
N ALA A 2 -21.81 43.31 14.89
CA ALA A 2 -20.48 42.74 14.62
C ALA A 2 -20.64 41.45 13.81
N LEU A 3 -19.95 41.39 12.67
CA LEU A 3 -19.73 40.16 11.95
C LEU A 3 -18.71 39.33 12.76
N THR A 4 -19.09 38.12 13.13
CA THR A 4 -18.20 37.20 13.84
C THR A 4 -17.34 36.46 12.83
N LYS A 5 -16.01 36.49 13.00
CA LYS A 5 -15.06 35.75 12.20
C LYS A 5 -14.95 34.33 12.77
N LEU A 6 -15.20 33.32 11.94
CA LEU A 6 -14.94 31.95 12.28
C LEU A 6 -13.47 31.64 12.02
N VAL A 7 -12.74 31.35 13.07
CA VAL A 7 -11.31 30.96 13.01
C VAL A 7 -11.18 29.63 13.67
N PHE A 8 -10.69 28.64 12.92
CA PHE A 8 -10.50 27.29 13.40
C PHE A 8 -9.01 26.95 13.49
N GLN A 9 -8.65 26.12 14.46
CA GLN A 9 -7.31 25.59 14.57
C GLN A 9 -7.09 24.47 13.53
N PRO A 10 -5.87 24.36 12.95
CA PRO A 10 -5.58 23.29 12.00
C PRO A 10 -5.55 21.92 12.69
N GLY A 11 -5.97 20.91 11.95
CA GLY A 11 -6.03 19.52 12.42
C GLY A 11 -7.44 19.08 12.79
N ILE A 12 -7.73 17.81 12.53
CA ILE A 12 -8.99 17.17 12.94
C ILE A 12 -8.79 16.60 14.33
N ASN A 13 -9.77 16.77 15.19
CA ASN A 13 -9.77 16.28 16.56
C ASN A 13 -11.01 15.41 16.82
N LYS A 14 -10.78 14.14 17.14
CA LYS A 14 -11.81 13.15 17.52
C LYS A 14 -11.68 12.70 18.98
N GLU A 15 -10.67 13.20 19.71
CA GLU A 15 -10.41 12.81 21.10
C GLU A 15 -11.16 13.69 22.11
N MET A 16 -11.51 14.91 21.70
CA MET A 16 -12.29 15.83 22.54
C MET A 16 -13.78 15.67 22.29
N THR A 17 -14.58 16.07 23.28
CA THR A 17 -16.01 16.23 23.07
C THR A 17 -16.28 17.45 22.19
N ASP A 18 -17.35 17.41 21.41
CA ASP A 18 -17.71 18.47 20.45
C ASP A 18 -17.73 19.88 21.07
N LEU A 19 -18.10 19.99 22.35
CA LEU A 19 -18.12 21.24 23.11
C LEU A 19 -16.73 21.70 23.58
N MET A 20 -15.82 20.79 23.85
CA MET A 20 -14.47 21.13 24.32
C MET A 20 -13.57 21.54 23.15
N ASP A 21 -13.87 21.11 21.94
CA ASP A 21 -13.13 21.45 20.73
C ASP A 21 -13.58 22.80 20.15
N LYS A 22 -13.64 23.82 21.00
CA LYS A 22 -14.03 25.17 20.56
C LYS A 22 -13.07 25.73 19.53
N GLY A 23 -13.56 25.89 18.30
CA GLY A 23 -12.76 26.37 17.18
C GLY A 23 -11.84 25.33 16.53
N GLY A 24 -12.13 24.04 16.70
CA GLY A 24 -11.48 22.92 16.02
C GLY A 24 -12.30 22.36 14.86
N TRP A 25 -11.69 21.47 14.12
CA TRP A 25 -12.33 20.66 13.08
C TRP A 25 -12.62 19.27 13.63
N ALA A 26 -13.89 18.87 13.61
CA ALA A 26 -14.32 17.59 14.16
C ALA A 26 -14.32 16.47 13.13
N ASP A 27 -14.44 16.78 11.82
CA ASP A 27 -14.47 15.78 10.76
C ASP A 27 -13.98 16.31 9.42
N GLY A 28 -13.55 15.40 8.53
CA GLY A 28 -13.14 15.76 7.18
C GLY A 28 -12.77 14.55 6.33
N ASN A 29 -12.84 14.74 5.02
CA ASN A 29 -12.47 13.75 4.04
C ASN A 29 -11.81 14.41 2.83
N LEU A 30 -10.68 13.86 2.37
CA LEU A 30 -9.91 14.34 1.22
C LEU A 30 -9.49 15.83 1.34
N VAL A 31 -9.19 16.24 2.57
CA VAL A 31 -8.75 17.59 2.93
C VAL A 31 -7.46 17.51 3.75
N ARG A 32 -6.52 18.40 3.45
CA ARG A 32 -5.28 18.61 4.19
C ARG A 32 -5.25 19.98 4.83
N PHE A 33 -4.32 20.17 5.77
CA PHE A 33 -4.03 21.50 6.31
C PHE A 33 -2.74 22.04 5.69
N ARG A 34 -2.81 23.27 5.19
CA ARG A 34 -1.68 23.99 4.61
C ARG A 34 -1.67 25.44 5.06
N LYS A 35 -0.61 25.85 5.73
CA LYS A 35 -0.50 27.19 6.34
C LYS A 35 -1.67 27.49 7.29
N GLY A 36 -2.06 26.48 8.07
CA GLY A 36 -3.15 26.57 9.02
C GLY A 36 -4.56 26.52 8.43
N LEU A 37 -4.72 26.40 7.11
CA LEU A 37 -6.00 26.42 6.42
C LEU A 37 -6.32 25.06 5.78
N PRO A 38 -7.59 24.60 5.85
CA PRO A 38 -8.00 23.39 5.16
C PRO A 38 -8.06 23.61 3.64
N GLU A 39 -7.52 22.64 2.90
CA GLU A 39 -7.42 22.64 1.44
C GLU A 39 -7.78 21.25 0.91
N LYS A 40 -8.59 21.19 -0.14
CA LYS A 40 -8.82 19.92 -0.88
C LYS A 40 -7.48 19.35 -1.35
N ILE A 41 -7.25 18.06 -1.14
CA ILE A 41 -6.04 17.38 -1.65
C ILE A 41 -6.00 17.41 -3.18
N GLY A 42 -4.80 17.24 -3.76
CA GLY A 42 -4.66 17.05 -5.19
C GLY A 42 -5.25 15.71 -5.65
N GLY A 43 -5.65 15.68 -6.90
CA GLY A 43 -6.19 14.48 -7.52
C GLY A 43 -5.09 13.54 -8.06
N TRP A 44 -5.52 12.56 -8.83
CA TRP A 44 -4.64 11.53 -9.41
C TRP A 44 -5.06 11.19 -10.83
N VAL A 45 -4.10 10.66 -11.58
CA VAL A 45 -4.32 10.11 -12.92
C VAL A 45 -3.60 8.78 -13.06
N LYS A 46 -4.09 7.88 -13.89
CA LYS A 46 -3.39 6.64 -14.22
C LYS A 46 -2.00 6.96 -14.79
N THR A 47 -0.97 6.30 -14.26
CA THR A 47 0.42 6.48 -14.73
C THR A 47 0.61 5.88 -16.12
N THR A 48 -0.08 4.77 -16.40
CA THR A 48 -0.15 4.08 -17.69
C THR A 48 -1.58 3.61 -17.94
N THR A 49 -1.94 3.39 -19.20
CA THR A 49 -3.21 2.75 -19.57
C THR A 49 -3.19 1.25 -19.34
N GLN A 50 -2.02 0.66 -19.12
CA GLN A 50 -1.85 -0.75 -18.87
C GLN A 50 -2.22 -1.10 -17.43
N SER A 51 -3.06 -2.10 -17.29
CA SER A 51 -3.39 -2.73 -16.01
C SER A 51 -2.37 -3.81 -15.65
N TYR A 52 -2.41 -4.26 -14.40
CA TYR A 52 -1.59 -5.36 -13.92
C TYR A 52 -2.42 -6.38 -13.14
N GLU A 53 -1.92 -7.62 -13.07
CA GLU A 53 -2.58 -8.72 -12.37
C GLU A 53 -2.26 -8.75 -10.87
N GLY A 54 -3.28 -9.03 -10.07
CA GLY A 54 -3.17 -9.07 -8.60
C GLY A 54 -3.24 -7.70 -7.94
N THR A 55 -3.34 -7.66 -6.62
CA THR A 55 -3.33 -6.41 -5.84
C THR A 55 -1.90 -5.94 -5.64
N GLY A 56 -1.58 -4.67 -6.00
CA GLY A 56 -0.25 -4.09 -5.78
C GLY A 56 0.06 -3.98 -4.29
N ARG A 57 1.23 -4.48 -3.85
CA ARG A 57 1.63 -4.55 -2.44
C ARG A 57 2.92 -3.81 -2.12
N ALA A 58 3.71 -3.50 -3.13
CA ALA A 58 4.96 -2.77 -2.94
C ALA A 58 5.33 -1.99 -4.19
N LEU A 59 5.92 -0.82 -4.01
CA LEU A 59 6.47 0.03 -5.06
C LEU A 59 7.89 0.43 -4.69
N THR A 60 8.80 0.42 -5.67
CA THR A 60 10.14 0.99 -5.55
C THR A 60 10.53 1.69 -6.84
N ALA A 61 11.48 2.62 -6.78
CA ALA A 61 12.05 3.20 -7.98
C ALA A 61 13.56 3.31 -7.86
N TRP A 62 14.22 3.22 -9.00
CA TRP A 62 15.66 3.44 -9.12
C TRP A 62 16.00 4.03 -10.48
N VAL A 63 17.24 4.43 -10.63
CA VAL A 63 17.74 5.07 -11.85
C VAL A 63 18.97 4.30 -12.34
N ALA A 64 18.96 3.85 -13.59
CA ALA A 64 20.11 3.25 -14.22
C ALA A 64 21.16 4.30 -14.61
N LEU A 65 22.36 3.84 -14.98
CA LEU A 65 23.49 4.71 -15.35
C LEU A 65 23.22 5.55 -16.61
N ASP A 66 22.33 5.08 -17.48
CA ASP A 66 21.86 5.82 -18.66
C ASP A 66 20.77 6.87 -18.34
N ALA A 67 20.48 7.08 -17.04
CA ALA A 67 19.40 7.92 -16.50
C ALA A 67 17.97 7.40 -16.76
N THR A 68 17.80 6.17 -17.21
CA THR A 68 16.48 5.53 -17.31
C THR A 68 15.90 5.34 -15.90
N LYS A 69 14.65 5.74 -15.73
CA LYS A 69 13.92 5.59 -14.47
C LYS A 69 13.04 4.35 -14.51
N TYR A 70 13.29 3.45 -13.60
CA TYR A 70 12.49 2.25 -13.42
C TYR A 70 11.56 2.36 -12.22
N LEU A 71 10.44 1.64 -12.30
CA LEU A 71 9.50 1.47 -11.21
C LEU A 71 9.22 -0.03 -11.03
N GLY A 72 9.62 -0.59 -9.90
CA GLY A 72 9.29 -1.96 -9.49
C GLY A 72 7.92 -2.00 -8.81
N LEU A 73 7.11 -2.97 -9.19
CA LEU A 73 5.78 -3.21 -8.67
C LEU A 73 5.62 -4.68 -8.29
N GLY A 74 5.54 -4.96 -6.99
CA GLY A 74 5.20 -6.28 -6.47
C GLY A 74 3.70 -6.39 -6.21
N THR A 75 3.07 -7.43 -6.76
CA THR A 75 1.63 -7.71 -6.57
C THR A 75 1.42 -9.03 -5.83
N THR A 76 0.19 -9.35 -5.48
CA THR A 76 -0.13 -10.67 -4.89
C THR A 76 0.19 -11.83 -5.82
N PHE A 77 0.23 -11.59 -7.14
CA PHE A 77 0.47 -12.62 -8.15
C PHE A 77 1.86 -12.54 -8.77
N LYS A 78 2.29 -11.36 -9.18
CA LYS A 78 3.44 -11.14 -10.06
C LYS A 78 4.36 -10.04 -9.55
N TYR A 79 5.52 -9.94 -10.18
CA TYR A 79 6.41 -8.80 -10.03
C TYR A 79 6.68 -8.14 -11.38
N TYR A 80 6.47 -6.83 -11.45
CA TYR A 80 6.63 -6.05 -12.68
C TYR A 80 7.73 -5.01 -12.53
N VAL A 81 8.39 -4.73 -13.65
CA VAL A 81 9.26 -3.55 -13.83
C VAL A 81 8.66 -2.66 -14.91
N LYS A 82 8.42 -1.39 -14.58
CA LYS A 82 8.01 -0.39 -15.57
C LYS A 82 9.26 0.24 -16.17
N GLY A 83 9.39 0.12 -17.48
CA GLY A 83 10.36 0.82 -18.31
C GLY A 83 9.64 1.62 -19.39
N GLY A 84 9.93 2.92 -19.51
CA GLY A 84 9.12 3.79 -20.36
C GLY A 84 7.67 3.85 -19.88
N ASP A 85 6.70 3.57 -20.77
CA ASP A 85 5.27 3.60 -20.45
C ASP A 85 4.63 2.23 -20.23
N LEU A 86 5.40 1.15 -20.27
CA LEU A 86 4.92 -0.22 -20.16
C LEU A 86 5.38 -0.89 -18.87
N LEU A 87 4.55 -1.81 -18.39
CA LEU A 87 4.86 -2.76 -17.32
C LEU A 87 5.29 -4.08 -17.94
N TYR A 88 6.47 -4.57 -17.55
CA TYR A 88 7.02 -5.84 -17.99
C TYR A 88 7.00 -6.84 -16.84
N ASP A 89 6.54 -8.05 -17.11
CA ASP A 89 6.50 -9.14 -16.14
C ASP A 89 7.90 -9.74 -16.01
N VAL A 90 8.53 -9.55 -14.85
CA VAL A 90 9.84 -10.11 -14.49
C VAL A 90 9.73 -11.13 -13.37
N THR A 91 8.53 -11.67 -13.14
CA THR A 91 8.28 -12.66 -12.10
C THR A 91 9.22 -13.85 -12.23
N PRO A 92 9.92 -14.26 -11.17
CA PRO A 92 10.86 -15.36 -11.23
C PRO A 92 10.23 -16.67 -11.67
N VAL A 93 10.99 -17.46 -12.43
CA VAL A 93 10.61 -18.79 -12.87
C VAL A 93 11.01 -19.81 -11.81
N ARG A 94 10.06 -20.65 -11.39
CA ARG A 94 10.26 -21.72 -10.40
C ARG A 94 10.63 -23.05 -11.04
N LYS A 95 9.98 -23.38 -12.17
CA LYS A 95 10.15 -24.66 -12.86
C LYS A 95 9.96 -24.46 -14.36
N THR A 96 10.77 -25.14 -15.16
CA THR A 96 10.53 -25.34 -16.58
C THR A 96 10.34 -26.83 -16.82
N SER A 97 9.24 -27.19 -17.45
CA SER A 97 8.95 -28.55 -17.90
C SER A 97 9.13 -28.61 -19.41
N THR A 98 9.92 -29.56 -19.90
CA THR A 98 10.24 -29.67 -21.33
C THR A 98 9.68 -30.96 -21.89
N ASN A 99 8.91 -30.86 -22.98
CA ASN A 99 8.28 -32.00 -23.69
C ASN A 99 7.46 -32.93 -22.78
N SER A 100 6.83 -32.43 -21.71
CA SER A 100 6.21 -33.26 -20.67
C SER A 100 4.73 -33.01 -20.46
N ILE A 101 4.18 -31.96 -21.03
CA ILE A 101 2.80 -31.54 -20.79
C ILE A 101 1.85 -32.22 -21.78
N THR A 102 0.70 -32.66 -21.25
CA THR A 102 -0.41 -33.15 -22.06
C THR A 102 -1.74 -32.56 -21.61
N PHE A 103 -2.73 -32.54 -22.51
CA PHE A 103 -4.02 -31.92 -22.25
C PHE A 103 -5.16 -32.93 -22.42
N ALA A 104 -6.25 -32.67 -21.70
CA ALA A 104 -7.53 -33.32 -21.89
C ALA A 104 -8.63 -32.27 -21.84
N ALA A 105 -9.47 -32.24 -22.88
CA ALA A 105 -10.64 -31.37 -22.98
C ALA A 105 -11.93 -32.18 -23.03
N SER A 106 -13.00 -31.64 -22.44
CA SER A 106 -14.34 -32.25 -22.49
C SER A 106 -15.24 -31.43 -23.38
N ASN A 107 -16.03 -32.11 -24.25
CA ASN A 107 -16.98 -31.45 -25.13
C ASN A 107 -17.94 -30.54 -24.35
N GLY A 108 -18.11 -29.31 -24.83
CA GLY A 108 -18.98 -28.31 -24.22
C GLY A 108 -18.37 -27.59 -23.00
N SER A 109 -17.09 -27.85 -22.65
CA SER A 109 -16.39 -27.22 -21.54
C SER A 109 -15.28 -26.29 -22.03
N SER A 110 -15.08 -25.19 -21.35
CA SER A 110 -13.87 -24.35 -21.46
C SER A 110 -12.73 -24.78 -20.53
N THR A 111 -12.99 -25.71 -19.60
CA THR A 111 -11.99 -26.25 -18.71
C THR A 111 -11.13 -27.28 -19.41
N ILE A 112 -9.81 -27.10 -19.39
CA ILE A 112 -8.82 -28.04 -19.89
C ILE A 112 -8.05 -28.61 -18.71
N THR A 113 -7.99 -29.93 -18.60
CA THR A 113 -7.10 -30.61 -17.67
C THR A 113 -5.70 -30.68 -18.26
N VAL A 114 -4.73 -30.19 -17.52
CA VAL A 114 -3.30 -30.23 -17.87
C VAL A 114 -2.62 -31.27 -17.00
N THR A 115 -1.83 -32.14 -17.61
CA THR A 115 -1.00 -33.12 -16.90
C THR A 115 0.46 -32.77 -17.08
N ASP A 116 1.17 -32.54 -15.97
CA ASP A 116 2.63 -32.34 -15.89
C ASP A 116 3.15 -32.91 -14.57
N SER A 117 4.14 -33.77 -14.64
CA SER A 117 4.66 -34.49 -13.46
C SER A 117 5.27 -33.54 -12.44
N SER A 118 4.81 -33.65 -11.19
CA SER A 118 5.34 -32.88 -10.06
C SER A 118 5.43 -31.37 -10.37
N HIS A 119 4.36 -30.80 -10.91
CA HIS A 119 4.32 -29.39 -11.32
C HIS A 119 4.49 -28.43 -10.12
N GLY A 120 4.10 -28.85 -8.90
CA GLY A 120 4.28 -28.05 -7.66
C GLY A 120 3.51 -26.73 -7.66
N ALA A 121 2.52 -26.58 -8.55
CA ALA A 121 1.71 -25.37 -8.62
C ALA A 121 0.59 -25.39 -7.57
N VAL A 122 0.15 -24.19 -7.19
CA VAL A 122 -1.05 -23.95 -6.40
C VAL A 122 -2.12 -23.26 -7.27
N ALA A 123 -3.34 -23.17 -6.76
CA ALA A 123 -4.38 -22.44 -7.47
C ALA A 123 -3.98 -20.96 -7.62
N ASN A 124 -4.33 -20.36 -8.74
CA ASN A 124 -3.97 -19.02 -9.18
C ASN A 124 -2.53 -18.83 -9.64
N ASP A 125 -1.65 -19.83 -9.60
CA ASP A 125 -0.32 -19.76 -10.21
C ASP A 125 -0.40 -19.50 -11.72
N PHE A 126 0.71 -19.01 -12.29
CA PHE A 126 0.82 -18.76 -13.72
C PHE A 126 1.78 -19.75 -14.38
N VAL A 127 1.37 -20.19 -15.56
CA VAL A 127 2.16 -21.05 -16.43
C VAL A 127 2.08 -20.54 -17.88
N THR A 128 3.24 -20.38 -18.52
CA THR A 128 3.31 -20.10 -19.96
C THR A 128 3.54 -21.42 -20.69
N ILE A 129 2.63 -21.76 -21.59
CA ILE A 129 2.66 -22.99 -22.38
C ILE A 129 3.14 -22.67 -23.78
N SER A 130 4.00 -23.53 -24.33
CA SER A 130 4.51 -23.44 -25.70
C SER A 130 4.71 -24.81 -26.35
N GLY A 131 4.84 -24.84 -27.66
CA GLY A 131 5.04 -26.09 -28.42
C GLY A 131 3.79 -26.97 -28.56
N ALA A 132 2.65 -26.57 -28.05
CA ALA A 132 1.42 -27.32 -28.16
C ALA A 132 0.85 -27.25 -29.58
N VAL A 133 0.29 -28.38 -30.06
CA VAL A 133 -0.52 -28.46 -31.28
C VAL A 133 -2.00 -28.52 -30.93
N SER A 134 -2.87 -28.27 -31.92
CA SER A 134 -4.32 -28.34 -31.74
C SER A 134 -4.78 -29.68 -31.18
N LEU A 135 -5.80 -29.68 -30.33
CA LEU A 135 -6.49 -30.88 -29.87
C LEU A 135 -7.44 -31.46 -30.95
N GLY A 136 -7.57 -30.82 -32.11
CA GLY A 136 -8.36 -31.27 -33.24
C GLY A 136 -9.70 -30.58 -33.47
N GLY A 137 -10.01 -29.54 -32.68
CA GLY A 137 -11.26 -28.79 -32.81
C GLY A 137 -11.07 -27.30 -32.51
N THR A 138 -11.94 -26.72 -31.69
CA THR A 138 -11.87 -25.30 -31.27
C THR A 138 -10.70 -25.00 -30.39
N ILE A 139 -10.15 -25.98 -29.66
CA ILE A 139 -8.92 -25.82 -28.86
C ILE A 139 -7.73 -25.93 -29.83
N THR A 140 -7.37 -24.81 -30.42
CA THR A 140 -6.30 -24.70 -31.41
C THR A 140 -4.92 -24.54 -30.73
N ALA A 141 -3.85 -24.57 -31.51
CA ALA A 141 -2.50 -24.31 -31.04
C ALA A 141 -2.37 -22.89 -30.44
N SER A 142 -3.04 -21.89 -31.03
CA SER A 142 -3.02 -20.52 -30.49
C SER A 142 -3.75 -20.39 -29.18
N VAL A 143 -4.81 -21.16 -28.96
CA VAL A 143 -5.51 -21.26 -27.68
C VAL A 143 -4.59 -21.85 -26.60
N LEU A 144 -3.79 -22.86 -26.91
CA LEU A 144 -2.94 -23.54 -25.92
C LEU A 144 -1.63 -22.79 -25.63
N ASN A 145 -0.99 -22.21 -26.67
CA ASN A 145 0.33 -21.59 -26.56
C ASN A 145 0.26 -20.14 -26.08
N GLN A 146 -0.08 -19.94 -24.80
CA GLN A 146 -0.11 -18.64 -24.13
C GLN A 146 0.06 -18.81 -22.63
N GLU A 147 0.06 -17.70 -21.91
CA GLU A 147 0.06 -17.71 -20.45
C GLU A 147 -1.33 -17.99 -19.88
N TYR A 148 -1.38 -18.91 -18.92
CA TYR A 148 -2.58 -19.27 -18.20
C TYR A 148 -2.43 -19.10 -16.70
N GLN A 149 -3.50 -18.62 -16.08
CA GLN A 149 -3.67 -18.74 -14.64
C GLN A 149 -4.31 -20.10 -14.34
N ILE A 150 -3.73 -20.84 -13.41
CA ILE A 150 -4.22 -22.15 -12.98
C ILE A 150 -5.49 -21.96 -12.17
N SER A 151 -6.62 -22.41 -12.67
CA SER A 151 -7.90 -22.24 -12.00
C SER A 151 -8.06 -23.15 -10.80
N ARG A 152 -7.51 -24.37 -10.87
CA ARG A 152 -7.60 -25.36 -9.81
C ARG A 152 -6.49 -26.41 -9.96
N VAL A 153 -5.92 -26.84 -8.82
CA VAL A 153 -5.03 -27.99 -8.76
C VAL A 153 -5.86 -29.23 -8.37
N THR A 154 -5.82 -30.27 -9.21
CA THR A 154 -6.60 -31.50 -9.04
C THR A 154 -5.75 -32.65 -8.49
N GLY A 155 -4.44 -32.56 -8.56
CA GLY A 155 -3.51 -33.57 -8.03
C GLY A 155 -2.04 -33.12 -8.16
N THR A 156 -1.12 -33.94 -7.68
CA THR A 156 0.33 -33.66 -7.73
C THR A 156 0.83 -33.46 -9.16
N ASN A 157 0.17 -34.09 -10.14
CA ASN A 157 0.56 -34.09 -11.54
C ASN A 157 -0.50 -33.47 -12.47
N THR A 158 -1.58 -32.94 -11.92
CA THR A 158 -2.72 -32.47 -12.73
C THR A 158 -3.31 -31.18 -12.19
N TYR A 159 -3.65 -30.27 -13.09
CA TYR A 159 -4.36 -29.03 -12.79
C TYR A 159 -5.31 -28.64 -13.93
N GLU A 160 -6.13 -27.64 -13.71
CA GLU A 160 -7.10 -27.13 -14.67
C GLU A 160 -6.79 -25.68 -15.06
N ILE A 161 -6.97 -25.38 -16.34
CA ILE A 161 -6.94 -24.03 -16.90
C ILE A 161 -8.24 -23.74 -17.63
N LEU A 162 -8.58 -22.47 -17.80
CA LEU A 162 -9.74 -22.05 -18.58
C LEU A 162 -9.28 -21.61 -19.98
N ALA A 163 -9.70 -22.34 -20.99
CA ALA A 163 -9.34 -22.06 -22.38
C ALA A 163 -9.85 -20.68 -22.79
N LYS A 164 -8.98 -19.86 -23.33
CA LYS A 164 -9.26 -18.52 -23.84
C LYS A 164 -8.57 -18.31 -25.18
N ASP A 165 -9.12 -17.43 -25.99
CA ASP A 165 -8.46 -16.97 -27.22
C ASP A 165 -7.42 -15.88 -26.87
N THR A 166 -6.65 -15.45 -27.84
CA THR A 166 -5.59 -14.43 -27.68
C THR A 166 -6.13 -13.05 -27.28
N ASP A 167 -7.42 -12.81 -27.46
CA ASP A 167 -8.13 -11.60 -26.98
C ASP A 167 -8.71 -11.77 -25.57
N GLY A 168 -8.53 -12.94 -24.93
CA GLY A 168 -9.05 -13.26 -23.59
C GLY A 168 -10.46 -13.85 -23.57
N SER A 169 -11.13 -13.98 -24.72
CA SER A 169 -12.47 -14.55 -24.81
C SER A 169 -12.46 -16.07 -24.53
N ALA A 170 -13.42 -16.56 -23.74
CA ALA A 170 -13.50 -17.98 -23.38
C ALA A 170 -13.75 -18.85 -24.62
N VAL A 171 -12.99 -19.94 -24.75
CA VAL A 171 -13.13 -20.93 -25.82
C VAL A 171 -13.69 -22.23 -25.26
N THR A 172 -14.72 -22.76 -25.87
CA THR A 172 -15.35 -24.02 -25.47
C THR A 172 -14.94 -25.15 -26.43
N ALA A 173 -14.45 -26.25 -25.84
CA ALA A 173 -14.09 -27.45 -26.60
C ALA A 173 -15.32 -28.08 -27.29
N ASN A 174 -15.11 -28.67 -28.43
CA ASN A 174 -16.14 -29.42 -29.16
C ASN A 174 -15.77 -30.91 -29.28
N SER A 175 -16.65 -31.72 -29.91
CA SER A 175 -16.49 -33.17 -29.98
C SER A 175 -15.24 -33.66 -30.72
N SER A 176 -14.57 -32.80 -31.48
CA SER A 176 -13.30 -33.10 -32.18
C SER A 176 -12.03 -32.80 -31.38
N ASP A 177 -12.16 -32.21 -30.18
CA ASP A 177 -11.04 -31.88 -29.31
C ASP A 177 -10.61 -33.10 -28.49
N SER A 178 -10.05 -34.09 -29.16
CA SER A 178 -9.67 -35.39 -28.58
C SER A 178 -8.15 -35.65 -28.54
N GLY A 179 -7.35 -34.73 -29.08
CA GLY A 179 -5.89 -34.81 -29.02
C GLY A 179 -5.34 -34.49 -27.64
N ASN A 180 -4.05 -34.83 -27.43
CA ASN A 180 -3.34 -34.52 -26.18
C ASN A 180 -2.43 -33.30 -26.28
N GLY A 181 -2.48 -32.55 -27.37
CA GLY A 181 -1.64 -31.34 -27.57
C GLY A 181 -0.27 -31.60 -28.17
N GLY A 182 0.07 -32.84 -28.54
CA GLY A 182 1.39 -33.20 -29.11
C GLY A 182 2.38 -33.72 -28.07
N SER A 183 3.60 -33.97 -28.54
CA SER A 183 4.69 -34.53 -27.70
C SER A 183 5.81 -33.54 -27.37
N GLY A 184 5.72 -32.31 -27.86
CA GLY A 184 6.75 -31.26 -27.68
C GLY A 184 6.26 -30.07 -26.87
N VAL A 185 5.39 -30.31 -25.87
CA VAL A 185 4.79 -29.22 -25.10
C VAL A 185 5.63 -28.87 -23.88
N ASP A 186 6.04 -27.62 -23.82
CA ASP A 186 6.80 -27.04 -22.72
C ASP A 186 5.90 -26.18 -21.83
N GLY A 187 6.27 -26.08 -20.54
CA GLY A 187 5.62 -25.20 -19.59
C GLY A 187 6.64 -24.47 -18.70
N VAL A 188 6.50 -23.16 -18.62
CA VAL A 188 7.31 -22.30 -17.73
C VAL A 188 6.42 -21.81 -16.59
N TYR A 189 6.69 -22.28 -15.38
CA TYR A 189 5.96 -21.93 -14.18
C TYR A 189 6.63 -20.80 -13.44
N GLN A 190 5.90 -19.73 -13.20
CA GLN A 190 6.37 -18.67 -12.31
C GLN A 190 6.36 -19.14 -10.85
N ILE A 191 7.00 -18.38 -9.95
CA ILE A 191 6.92 -18.67 -8.51
C ILE A 191 5.45 -18.69 -8.07
N ASN A 192 5.15 -19.55 -7.09
CA ASN A 192 3.80 -19.66 -6.57
C ASN A 192 3.27 -18.31 -6.09
N VAL A 193 2.00 -18.01 -6.34
CA VAL A 193 1.32 -16.85 -5.82
C VAL A 193 1.15 -16.95 -4.31
N GLY A 194 0.93 -15.83 -3.64
CA GLY A 194 0.56 -15.79 -2.22
C GLY A 194 -0.89 -15.36 -2.03
N LEU A 195 -1.34 -15.39 -0.78
CA LEU A 195 -2.68 -14.97 -0.42
C LEU A 195 -2.85 -13.44 -0.53
N ASP A 196 -4.07 -13.01 -0.77
CA ASP A 196 -4.48 -11.61 -0.73
C ASP A 196 -4.99 -11.18 0.67
N VAL A 197 -4.98 -12.10 1.62
CA VAL A 197 -5.38 -11.90 3.01
C VAL A 197 -4.25 -12.27 3.95
N TYR A 198 -4.15 -11.57 5.07
CA TYR A 198 -3.23 -11.95 6.13
C TYR A 198 -3.84 -13.08 6.96
N VAL A 199 -3.04 -14.11 7.22
CA VAL A 199 -3.37 -15.25 8.08
C VAL A 199 -2.33 -15.34 9.17
N GLU A 200 -2.76 -15.40 10.43
CA GLU A 200 -1.84 -15.60 11.55
C GLU A 200 -1.24 -17.01 11.51
N SER A 201 0.07 -17.09 11.76
CA SER A 201 0.83 -18.34 11.68
C SER A 201 0.76 -19.20 12.94
N THR A 202 0.35 -18.63 14.07
CA THR A 202 0.38 -19.30 15.37
C THR A 202 -0.82 -18.90 16.22
N GLY A 203 -1.42 -19.87 16.93
CA GLY A 203 -2.50 -19.59 17.86
C GLY A 203 -3.74 -20.49 17.67
N TRP A 204 -4.72 -20.32 18.55
CA TRP A 204 -6.03 -20.96 18.41
C TRP A 204 -6.79 -20.31 17.24
N GLY A 205 -6.93 -21.06 16.14
CA GLY A 205 -7.58 -20.56 14.92
C GLY A 205 -6.61 -20.20 13.79
N ALA A 206 -5.31 -20.41 13.96
CA ALA A 206 -4.33 -20.32 12.89
C ALA A 206 -4.42 -21.56 11.97
N GLY A 207 -4.49 -21.34 10.66
CA GLY A 207 -4.58 -22.41 9.65
C GLY A 207 -5.99 -22.98 9.46
N ALA A 208 -6.11 -23.94 8.56
CA ALA A 208 -7.38 -24.63 8.28
C ALA A 208 -7.72 -25.63 9.39
N TRP A 209 -9.02 -25.86 9.64
CA TRP A 209 -9.50 -26.89 10.54
C TRP A 209 -9.00 -28.26 10.10
N SER A 210 -8.33 -29.00 11.00
CA SER A 210 -7.79 -30.34 10.76
C SER A 210 -6.39 -30.41 10.12
N GLU A 211 -5.65 -29.32 10.06
CA GLU A 211 -4.23 -29.35 9.69
C GLU A 211 -3.35 -29.61 10.93
N GLY A 212 -2.81 -30.82 11.02
CA GLY A 212 -1.82 -31.21 12.02
C GLY A 212 -2.36 -31.64 13.37
N THR A 213 -1.46 -32.00 14.31
CA THR A 213 -1.77 -32.34 15.68
C THR A 213 -2.02 -31.10 16.54
N PHE A 214 -2.94 -31.19 17.47
CA PHE A 214 -3.26 -30.11 18.43
C PHE A 214 -2.00 -29.50 19.05
N GLY A 215 -1.79 -28.18 18.83
CA GLY A 215 -0.65 -27.46 19.42
C GLY A 215 0.63 -27.44 18.58
N SER A 216 0.65 -28.02 17.39
CA SER A 216 1.77 -27.83 16.45
C SER A 216 1.56 -26.57 15.63
N ALA A 217 2.50 -25.63 15.72
CA ALA A 217 2.55 -24.51 14.80
C ALA A 217 2.80 -25.05 13.38
N THR A 218 1.88 -24.77 12.46
CA THR A 218 2.11 -25.04 11.04
C THR A 218 3.16 -24.05 10.55
N ALA A 219 4.27 -24.53 10.02
CA ALA A 219 5.25 -23.65 9.36
C ALA A 219 4.61 -23.09 8.10
N LEU A 220 4.11 -21.86 8.15
CA LEU A 220 3.55 -21.19 6.98
C LEU A 220 4.60 -21.05 5.90
N THR A 221 4.23 -21.44 4.69
CA THR A 221 5.03 -21.21 3.50
C THR A 221 4.71 -19.83 2.91
N ALA A 222 5.51 -19.36 1.95
CA ALA A 222 5.25 -18.11 1.26
C ALA A 222 3.93 -18.11 0.46
N THR A 223 3.33 -19.29 0.22
CA THR A 223 2.04 -19.47 -0.46
C THR A 223 0.85 -19.36 0.47
N ASP A 224 1.04 -19.59 1.77
CA ASP A 224 -0.02 -19.62 2.78
C ASP A 224 -0.15 -18.30 3.52
N GLN A 225 0.57 -17.27 3.07
CA GLN A 225 0.63 -15.95 3.71
C GLN A 225 0.22 -14.84 2.74
N LEU A 226 -0.18 -13.70 3.33
CA LEU A 226 -0.32 -12.46 2.58
C LEU A 226 0.96 -12.20 1.78
N ARG A 227 0.84 -12.10 0.46
CA ARG A 227 1.97 -11.76 -0.40
C ARG A 227 2.38 -10.33 -0.18
N LEU A 228 3.52 -10.15 0.45
CA LEU A 228 4.24 -8.88 0.53
C LEU A 228 5.59 -9.03 -0.15
N TRP A 229 6.09 -7.95 -0.68
CA TRP A 229 7.40 -7.89 -1.33
C TRP A 229 8.29 -6.90 -0.61
N SER A 230 9.55 -7.25 -0.48
CA SER A 230 10.64 -6.32 -0.26
C SER A 230 11.54 -6.29 -1.49
N HIS A 231 12.11 -5.15 -1.75
CA HIS A 231 12.94 -4.91 -2.91
C HIS A 231 13.90 -3.76 -2.64
N ASP A 232 15.07 -3.80 -3.25
CA ASP A 232 16.03 -2.70 -3.21
C ASP A 232 16.95 -2.76 -4.42
N ALA A 233 17.43 -1.59 -4.85
CA ALA A 233 18.34 -1.50 -6.01
C ALA A 233 19.76 -1.90 -5.61
N PHE A 234 20.41 -2.68 -6.46
CA PHE A 234 21.81 -3.02 -6.36
C PHE A 234 22.57 -2.47 -7.59
N GLY A 235 22.83 -1.16 -7.55
CA GLY A 235 23.30 -0.44 -8.75
C GLY A 235 22.14 -0.22 -9.72
N GLU A 236 22.27 -0.75 -10.94
CA GLU A 236 21.22 -0.73 -11.96
C GLU A 236 20.21 -1.86 -11.82
N ASP A 237 20.63 -2.93 -11.12
CA ASP A 237 19.89 -4.16 -10.93
C ASP A 237 18.95 -4.08 -9.73
N LEU A 238 18.08 -5.06 -9.61
CA LEU A 238 17.08 -5.11 -8.57
C LEU A 238 17.13 -6.44 -7.82
N ILE A 239 17.13 -6.36 -6.49
CA ILE A 239 16.92 -7.53 -5.62
C ILE A 239 15.48 -7.51 -5.14
N ILE A 240 14.78 -8.62 -5.26
CA ILE A 240 13.39 -8.80 -4.84
C ILE A 240 13.23 -10.02 -3.96
N ASN A 241 12.36 -9.92 -2.97
CA ASN A 241 12.05 -11.03 -2.08
C ASN A 241 10.56 -11.01 -1.73
N PRO A 242 9.80 -12.05 -2.09
CA PRO A 242 8.50 -12.28 -1.49
C PRO A 242 8.72 -12.70 -0.04
N ARG A 243 8.02 -12.06 0.90
CA ARG A 243 8.17 -12.32 2.34
C ARG A 243 8.12 -13.82 2.66
N ASN A 244 9.08 -14.30 3.45
CA ASN A 244 9.30 -15.72 3.78
C ASN A 244 9.60 -16.62 2.57
N GLY A 245 9.86 -16.05 1.41
CA GLY A 245 10.23 -16.76 0.19
C GLY A 245 11.69 -16.59 -0.19
N GLY A 246 12.03 -17.03 -1.40
CA GLY A 246 13.36 -16.91 -1.98
C GLY A 246 13.77 -15.46 -2.23
N ILE A 247 15.08 -15.28 -2.45
CA ILE A 247 15.62 -13.99 -2.85
C ILE A 247 16.00 -14.10 -4.33
N TYR A 248 15.64 -13.09 -5.11
CA TYR A 248 15.81 -13.08 -6.56
C TYR A 248 16.54 -11.82 -7.01
N TYR A 249 17.29 -11.96 -8.07
CA TYR A 249 18.07 -10.91 -8.69
C TYR A 249 17.56 -10.69 -10.11
N TRP A 250 17.21 -9.47 -10.44
CA TRP A 250 16.88 -9.03 -11.79
C TRP A 250 18.04 -8.21 -12.33
N ASP A 251 18.63 -8.68 -13.42
CA ASP A 251 19.76 -8.06 -14.11
C ASP A 251 19.22 -7.14 -15.22
N GLU A 252 19.49 -5.86 -15.11
CA GLU A 252 19.07 -4.84 -16.08
C GLU A 252 19.61 -5.14 -17.47
N SER A 253 20.86 -5.61 -17.56
CA SER A 253 21.53 -5.93 -18.83
C SER A 253 20.86 -7.06 -19.61
N GLY A 254 20.11 -7.93 -18.93
CA GLY A 254 19.27 -8.98 -19.52
C GLY A 254 18.01 -8.45 -20.21
N GLY A 255 17.67 -7.19 -20.00
CA GLY A 255 16.50 -6.52 -20.56
C GLY A 255 15.20 -6.77 -19.80
N LEU A 256 14.21 -5.90 -20.06
CA LEU A 256 12.94 -5.81 -19.34
C LEU A 256 12.05 -7.07 -19.42
N THR A 257 12.26 -7.93 -20.40
CA THR A 257 11.46 -9.16 -20.58
C THR A 257 12.08 -10.40 -19.93
N THR A 258 13.27 -10.23 -19.30
CA THR A 258 13.97 -11.35 -18.67
C THR A 258 13.49 -11.50 -17.23
N PRO A 259 12.99 -12.68 -16.82
CA PRO A 259 12.58 -12.93 -15.44
C PRO A 259 13.74 -12.84 -14.46
N ALA A 260 13.46 -12.39 -13.23
CA ALA A 260 14.43 -12.43 -12.15
C ALA A 260 14.81 -13.88 -11.81
N VAL A 261 16.06 -14.11 -11.40
CA VAL A 261 16.61 -15.44 -11.08
C VAL A 261 16.92 -15.54 -9.59
N ASN A 262 16.80 -16.76 -9.03
CA ASN A 262 17.13 -17.00 -7.63
C ASN A 262 18.63 -16.77 -7.39
N ILE A 263 19.00 -16.00 -6.37
CA ILE A 263 20.41 -15.70 -6.07
C ILE A 263 21.25 -16.95 -5.80
N THR A 264 20.63 -18.03 -5.33
CA THR A 264 21.33 -19.31 -5.10
C THR A 264 21.76 -20.02 -6.38
N THR A 265 21.19 -19.62 -7.53
CA THR A 265 21.49 -20.20 -8.84
C THR A 265 22.45 -19.35 -9.68
N LEU A 266 22.83 -18.19 -9.19
CA LEU A 266 23.79 -17.32 -9.86
C LEU A 266 25.19 -17.97 -9.89
N ALA A 267 25.94 -17.69 -10.95
CA ALA A 267 27.31 -18.18 -11.05
C ALA A 267 28.17 -17.63 -9.90
N GLY A 268 28.85 -18.50 -9.18
CA GLY A 268 29.64 -18.13 -8.00
C GLY A 268 28.83 -17.98 -6.71
N ALA A 269 27.56 -18.35 -6.69
CA ALA A 269 26.76 -18.33 -5.47
C ALA A 269 27.35 -19.28 -4.41
N ASN A 270 27.67 -18.74 -3.24
CA ASN A 270 28.26 -19.47 -2.12
C ASN A 270 27.50 -19.17 -0.83
N LEU A 271 26.79 -20.17 -0.32
CA LEU A 271 25.95 -20.10 0.88
C LEU A 271 24.95 -18.94 0.88
N ALA A 272 24.46 -18.53 -0.30
CA ALA A 272 23.43 -17.52 -0.41
C ALA A 272 22.15 -17.96 0.33
N PRO A 273 21.42 -17.04 1.04
CA PRO A 273 20.18 -17.36 1.73
C PRO A 273 19.15 -17.92 0.76
N THR A 274 18.49 -19.01 1.17
CA THR A 274 17.43 -19.64 0.36
C THR A 274 16.08 -19.02 0.62
N LYS A 275 15.91 -18.37 1.78
CA LYS A 275 14.69 -17.68 2.21
C LYS A 275 15.02 -16.46 3.07
N GLY A 276 14.11 -15.48 3.06
CA GLY A 276 14.21 -14.30 3.90
C GLY A 276 12.85 -13.66 4.15
N ILE A 277 12.77 -12.88 5.22
CA ILE A 277 11.59 -12.07 5.56
C ILE A 277 11.60 -10.77 4.74
N GLN A 278 12.76 -10.13 4.64
CA GLN A 278 12.94 -8.87 3.92
C GLN A 278 14.37 -8.73 3.43
N VAL A 279 14.55 -8.11 2.26
CA VAL A 279 15.86 -7.71 1.75
C VAL A 279 16.03 -6.19 1.81
N ILE A 280 17.25 -5.75 2.08
CA ILE A 280 17.68 -4.34 2.07
C ILE A 280 19.10 -4.32 1.51
N VAL A 281 19.44 -3.30 0.73
CA VAL A 281 20.82 -3.05 0.26
C VAL A 281 21.40 -1.90 1.06
N SER A 282 22.61 -2.07 1.62
CA SER A 282 23.31 -1.01 2.33
C SER A 282 23.79 0.07 1.35
N ASP A 283 23.52 1.35 1.66
CA ASP A 283 23.92 2.48 0.80
C ASP A 283 25.43 2.70 0.74
N ILE A 284 26.12 2.45 1.87
CA ILE A 284 27.52 2.83 2.04
C ILE A 284 28.44 1.79 1.40
N ASP A 285 28.12 0.53 1.59
CA ASP A 285 29.04 -0.59 1.31
C ASP A 285 28.47 -1.61 0.34
N ARG A 286 27.25 -1.40 -0.16
CA ARG A 286 26.52 -2.31 -1.04
C ARG A 286 26.53 -3.77 -0.58
N HIS A 287 26.32 -3.99 0.71
CA HIS A 287 25.99 -5.32 1.20
C HIS A 287 24.52 -5.60 0.97
N VAL A 288 24.20 -6.79 0.53
CA VAL A 288 22.82 -7.27 0.56
C VAL A 288 22.53 -7.83 1.93
N ILE A 289 21.55 -7.27 2.61
CA ILE A 289 21.14 -7.64 3.96
C ILE A 289 19.81 -8.38 3.87
N VAL A 290 19.75 -9.58 4.43
CA VAL A 290 18.53 -10.40 4.52
C VAL A 290 18.12 -10.50 5.98
N LEU A 291 16.97 -9.93 6.29
CA LEU A 291 16.34 -10.03 7.60
C LEU A 291 15.54 -11.32 7.68
N GLY A 292 15.63 -12.04 8.79
CA GLY A 292 14.98 -13.33 8.97
C GLY A 292 15.49 -14.36 7.95
N ALA A 293 16.80 -14.52 7.83
CA ALA A 293 17.40 -15.47 6.92
C ALA A 293 17.39 -16.90 7.49
N ASP A 294 17.57 -17.88 6.61
CA ASP A 294 17.85 -19.26 7.03
C ASP A 294 19.32 -19.39 7.46
N PRO A 295 19.60 -19.98 8.65
CA PRO A 295 20.96 -20.07 9.18
C PRO A 295 21.84 -21.06 8.40
N ILE A 296 23.16 -20.84 8.49
CA ILE A 296 24.16 -21.79 8.02
C ILE A 296 24.41 -22.82 9.13
N VAL A 297 24.31 -24.12 8.79
CA VAL A 297 24.69 -25.23 9.65
C VAL A 297 25.66 -26.13 8.91
N GLY A 298 26.89 -26.19 9.40
CA GLY A 298 27.98 -26.84 8.66
C GLY A 298 28.32 -26.10 7.38
N SER A 299 28.17 -26.75 6.23
CA SER A 299 28.46 -26.20 4.89
C SER A 299 27.20 -25.94 4.06
N ALA A 300 26.03 -25.78 4.68
CA ALA A 300 24.79 -25.57 3.95
C ALA A 300 23.82 -24.65 4.71
N ARG A 301 22.93 -24.00 3.98
CA ARG A 301 21.77 -23.31 4.53
C ARG A 301 20.69 -24.33 4.92
N THR A 302 19.97 -24.04 6.01
CA THR A 302 18.96 -24.97 6.55
C THR A 302 17.66 -25.00 5.73
N GLY A 303 17.39 -23.96 4.93
CA GLY A 303 16.11 -23.79 4.24
C GLY A 303 14.94 -23.42 5.15
N SER A 304 15.19 -23.27 6.45
CA SER A 304 14.19 -22.85 7.45
C SER A 304 14.59 -21.50 8.05
N ILE A 305 13.71 -20.53 8.01
CA ILE A 305 13.93 -19.16 8.50
C ILE A 305 14.19 -19.18 10.02
N ASP A 306 15.25 -18.51 10.49
CA ASP A 306 15.35 -18.01 11.85
C ASP A 306 14.79 -16.57 11.86
N PRO A 307 13.64 -16.31 12.49
CA PRO A 307 12.94 -15.04 12.39
C PRO A 307 13.67 -13.84 13.00
N LEU A 308 14.78 -14.07 13.72
CA LEU A 308 15.62 -13.02 14.34
C LEU A 308 17.03 -12.94 13.73
N LEU A 309 17.36 -13.78 12.75
CA LEU A 309 18.67 -13.80 12.11
C LEU A 309 18.76 -12.71 11.03
N ILE A 310 19.84 -11.98 11.04
CA ILE A 310 20.24 -11.04 9.98
C ILE A 310 21.46 -11.65 9.29
N ALA A 311 21.38 -11.90 7.99
CA ALA A 311 22.51 -12.30 7.19
C ALA A 311 22.88 -11.19 6.22
N PHE A 312 24.17 -11.02 5.93
CA PHE A 312 24.67 -10.04 4.97
C PHE A 312 25.75 -10.64 4.08
N SER A 313 25.71 -10.24 2.81
CA SER A 313 26.68 -10.68 1.80
C SER A 313 28.04 -10.04 2.03
N ASP A 314 29.03 -10.46 1.25
CA ASP A 314 30.26 -9.68 1.08
C ASP A 314 29.97 -8.35 0.39
N GLN A 315 30.86 -7.38 0.59
CA GLN A 315 30.76 -6.05 0.00
C GLN A 315 30.69 -6.13 -1.53
N GLU A 316 29.77 -5.36 -2.11
CA GLU A 316 29.53 -5.31 -3.57
C GLU A 316 29.27 -6.69 -4.23
N SER A 317 28.81 -7.68 -3.47
CA SER A 317 28.52 -9.02 -3.95
C SER A 317 27.10 -9.46 -3.63
N VAL A 318 26.40 -10.01 -4.62
CA VAL A 318 25.11 -10.70 -4.45
C VAL A 318 25.26 -12.20 -4.22
N THR A 319 26.45 -12.74 -4.48
CA THR A 319 26.69 -14.19 -4.56
C THR A 319 27.47 -14.75 -3.38
N GLU A 320 28.35 -13.96 -2.76
CA GLU A 320 29.24 -14.42 -1.69
C GLU A 320 28.63 -14.16 -0.31
N TRP A 321 28.30 -15.23 0.39
CA TRP A 321 27.66 -15.20 1.71
C TRP A 321 28.35 -16.09 2.76
N GLU A 322 29.43 -16.79 2.36
CA GLU A 322 30.22 -17.59 3.30
C GLU A 322 31.13 -16.68 4.13
N PRO A 323 30.98 -16.63 5.47
CA PRO A 323 31.89 -15.85 6.30
C PRO A 323 33.30 -16.45 6.27
N THR A 324 34.27 -15.66 5.82
CA THR A 324 35.68 -16.01 5.81
C THR A 324 36.52 -14.96 6.50
N SER A 325 37.82 -15.25 6.74
CA SER A 325 38.72 -14.27 7.34
C SER A 325 39.10 -13.12 6.41
N THR A 326 38.73 -13.20 5.13
CA THR A 326 39.18 -12.28 4.06
C THR A 326 38.03 -11.51 3.43
N ASN A 327 36.78 -11.82 3.75
CA ASN A 327 35.60 -11.13 3.27
C ASN A 327 34.79 -10.49 4.41
N THR A 328 33.75 -9.77 4.07
CA THR A 328 32.88 -9.04 5.01
C THR A 328 31.52 -9.71 5.21
N ALA A 329 31.28 -10.87 4.58
CA ALA A 329 30.04 -11.63 4.75
C ALA A 329 29.88 -12.12 6.18
N GLY A 330 28.64 -12.19 6.65
CA GLY A 330 28.40 -12.62 8.03
C GLY A 330 26.92 -12.71 8.41
N SER A 331 26.70 -12.92 9.69
CA SER A 331 25.35 -12.91 10.25
C SER A 331 25.35 -12.47 11.71
N LEU A 332 24.25 -11.88 12.12
CA LEU A 332 23.95 -11.42 13.48
C LEU A 332 22.56 -11.91 13.86
N ARG A 333 22.33 -12.18 15.15
CA ARG A 333 21.01 -12.56 15.65
C ARG A 333 20.54 -11.58 16.71
N LEU A 334 19.30 -11.07 16.55
CA LEU A 334 18.68 -10.19 17.53
C LEU A 334 18.35 -10.93 18.82
N SER A 335 18.40 -10.23 19.95
CA SER A 335 18.25 -10.81 21.28
C SER A 335 16.85 -10.65 21.87
N SER A 336 16.01 -9.74 21.33
CA SER A 336 14.67 -9.43 21.86
C SER A 336 13.63 -9.45 20.75
N GLY A 337 12.43 -9.91 21.07
CA GLY A 337 11.34 -10.13 20.14
C GLY A 337 11.20 -11.59 19.74
N SER A 338 10.09 -11.92 19.06
CA SER A 338 9.85 -13.26 18.52
C SER A 338 10.16 -13.34 17.03
N GLN A 339 9.99 -12.25 16.30
CA GLN A 339 10.26 -12.15 14.87
C GLN A 339 10.58 -10.72 14.44
N ILE A 340 11.34 -10.59 13.38
CA ILE A 340 11.51 -9.33 12.67
C ILE A 340 10.24 -9.05 11.88
N VAL A 341 9.62 -7.90 12.12
CA VAL A 341 8.46 -7.43 11.35
C VAL A 341 8.92 -6.72 10.08
N GLY A 342 9.86 -5.81 10.19
CA GLY A 342 10.39 -5.08 9.05
C GLY A 342 11.64 -4.29 9.37
N GLY A 343 12.31 -3.81 8.34
CA GLY A 343 13.45 -2.92 8.41
C GLY A 343 13.32 -1.76 7.43
N LEU A 344 13.91 -0.63 7.79
CA LEU A 344 13.93 0.57 6.97
C LEU A 344 15.32 1.20 7.00
N ARG A 345 15.87 1.46 5.83
CA ARG A 345 17.13 2.15 5.67
C ARG A 345 16.98 3.63 6.02
N SER A 346 17.86 4.14 6.88
CA SER A 346 18.04 5.55 7.21
C SER A 346 19.37 6.05 6.65
N ARG A 347 19.74 7.30 6.90
CA ARG A 347 20.96 7.93 6.34
C ARG A 347 22.28 7.28 6.80
N GLN A 348 22.34 6.76 8.02
CA GLN A 348 23.57 6.22 8.61
C GLN A 348 23.39 4.85 9.24
N GLU A 349 22.17 4.35 9.29
CA GLU A 349 21.80 3.11 9.96
C GLU A 349 20.59 2.48 9.28
N THR A 350 20.43 1.20 9.47
CA THR A 350 19.19 0.49 9.13
C THR A 350 18.43 0.22 10.42
N LEU A 351 17.24 0.77 10.54
CA LEU A 351 16.34 0.47 11.65
C LEU A 351 15.63 -0.85 11.40
N ILE A 352 15.59 -1.70 12.41
CA ILE A 352 14.98 -3.03 12.36
C ILE A 352 14.00 -3.16 13.51
N TRP A 353 12.74 -3.37 13.19
CA TRP A 353 11.69 -3.62 14.16
C TRP A 353 11.43 -5.11 14.29
N THR A 354 11.41 -5.54 15.53
CA THR A 354 10.73 -6.80 15.88
C THR A 354 9.27 -6.52 16.24
N ASP A 355 8.55 -7.54 16.61
CA ASP A 355 7.19 -7.41 17.18
C ASP A 355 7.14 -6.56 18.46
N THR A 356 8.26 -6.41 19.17
CA THR A 356 8.33 -5.69 20.46
C THR A 356 9.37 -4.59 20.54
N SER A 357 10.41 -4.61 19.73
CA SER A 357 11.60 -3.78 19.95
C SER A 357 12.11 -3.15 18.66
N LEU A 358 12.85 -2.04 18.82
CA LEU A 358 13.53 -1.34 17.74
C LEU A 358 15.04 -1.45 17.92
N TYR A 359 15.71 -1.87 16.84
CA TYR A 359 17.17 -1.97 16.74
C TYR A 359 17.73 -1.04 15.68
N SER A 360 18.97 -0.65 15.86
CA SER A 360 19.82 -0.01 14.87
C SER A 360 20.89 -0.98 14.40
N LEU A 361 20.99 -1.21 13.11
CA LEU A 361 22.07 -1.92 12.44
C LEU A 361 22.97 -0.89 11.76
N GLN A 362 24.25 -0.84 12.15
CA GLN A 362 25.23 0.12 11.64
C GLN A 362 26.46 -0.60 11.09
N PHE A 363 27.01 -0.08 9.99
CA PHE A 363 28.30 -0.52 9.52
C PHE A 363 29.40 -0.02 10.47
N VAL A 364 30.15 -0.95 11.04
CA VAL A 364 31.22 -0.67 12.01
C VAL A 364 32.60 -0.99 11.45
N GLY A 365 32.67 -1.61 10.28
CA GLY A 365 33.91 -2.02 9.62
C GLY A 365 34.55 -3.27 10.23
N ALA A 366 35.72 -3.63 9.68
CA ALA A 366 36.44 -4.82 10.11
C ALA A 366 36.84 -4.75 11.60
N PRO A 367 36.79 -5.86 12.37
CA PRO A 367 36.49 -7.23 11.91
C PRO A 367 35.01 -7.63 11.94
N PHE A 368 34.09 -6.77 12.37
CA PHE A 368 32.70 -7.13 12.66
C PHE A 368 31.72 -6.82 11.53
N THR A 369 32.10 -6.04 10.53
CA THR A 369 31.28 -5.53 9.43
C THR A 369 30.07 -4.71 9.94
N PHE A 370 29.10 -5.34 10.59
CA PHE A 370 27.94 -4.66 11.18
C PHE A 370 27.85 -4.85 12.68
N GLY A 371 27.34 -3.82 13.38
CA GLY A 371 26.97 -3.83 14.78
C GLY A 371 25.47 -3.59 14.95
N VAL A 372 24.86 -4.27 15.93
CA VAL A 372 23.45 -4.12 16.27
C VAL A 372 23.32 -3.53 17.67
N ASN A 373 22.52 -2.48 17.79
CA ASN A 373 22.20 -1.83 19.07
C ASN A 373 20.68 -1.82 19.28
N LEU A 374 20.24 -2.21 20.47
CA LEU A 374 18.86 -2.04 20.90
C LEU A 374 18.61 -0.56 21.21
N ILE A 375 17.65 0.07 20.49
CA ILE A 375 17.28 1.47 20.70
C ILE A 375 16.20 1.59 21.77
N ASN A 376 15.14 0.80 21.62
CA ASN A 376 13.99 0.88 22.52
C ASN A 376 13.22 -0.45 22.55
N GLU A 377 12.58 -0.71 23.69
CA GLU A 377 11.65 -1.84 23.88
C GLU A 377 10.20 -1.33 23.90
N ASN A 378 9.24 -2.22 23.64
CA ASN A 378 7.80 -1.93 23.60
C ASN A 378 7.39 -0.87 22.57
N VAL A 379 8.05 -0.87 21.43
CA VAL A 379 7.79 0.03 20.28
C VAL A 379 7.78 -0.73 18.96
N GLY A 380 7.09 -1.84 18.92
CA GLY A 380 6.98 -2.70 17.74
C GLY A 380 6.40 -2.00 16.52
N LEU A 381 6.46 -2.67 15.38
CA LEU A 381 5.89 -2.20 14.11
C LEU A 381 4.62 -3.00 13.80
N ILE A 382 3.55 -2.33 13.37
CA ILE A 382 2.27 -2.99 13.10
C ILE A 382 2.27 -3.79 11.80
N SER A 383 3.04 -3.35 10.79
CA SER A 383 3.15 -3.94 9.45
C SER A 383 4.56 -3.74 8.90
N PRO A 384 5.09 -4.63 8.06
CA PRO A 384 6.37 -4.44 7.39
C PRO A 384 6.53 -3.10 6.67
N ASN A 385 5.42 -2.57 6.14
CA ASN A 385 5.38 -1.33 5.37
C ASN A 385 4.82 -0.14 6.16
N ALA A 386 4.71 -0.24 7.50
CA ALA A 386 4.14 0.81 8.33
C ALA A 386 5.15 1.86 8.83
N ALA A 387 6.43 1.77 8.41
CA ALA A 387 7.46 2.75 8.71
C ALA A 387 7.89 3.50 7.44
N ILE A 388 8.20 4.80 7.58
CA ILE A 388 8.57 5.66 6.45
C ILE A 388 9.58 6.73 6.83
N ASN A 389 10.50 7.04 5.91
CA ASN A 389 11.44 8.14 6.05
C ASN A 389 10.79 9.47 5.65
N ALA A 390 10.92 10.47 6.51
CA ALA A 390 10.74 11.88 6.18
C ALA A 390 12.10 12.60 6.28
N PRO A 391 12.22 13.86 5.86
CA PRO A 391 13.52 14.52 5.74
C PRO A 391 14.43 14.44 6.95
N ASP A 392 13.89 14.58 8.16
CA ASP A 392 14.68 14.65 9.41
C ASP A 392 14.29 13.58 10.45
N SER A 393 13.32 12.72 10.15
CA SER A 393 12.80 11.75 11.10
C SER A 393 12.19 10.55 10.40
N ILE A 394 12.16 9.43 11.10
CA ILE A 394 11.42 8.24 10.70
C ILE A 394 10.13 8.19 11.49
N TYR A 395 9.03 7.87 10.82
CA TYR A 395 7.71 7.74 11.41
C TYR A 395 7.16 6.34 11.20
N TRP A 396 6.45 5.81 12.20
CA TRP A 396 5.80 4.50 12.06
C TRP A 396 4.53 4.40 12.89
N MET A 397 3.67 3.47 12.49
CA MET A 397 2.49 3.06 13.23
C MET A 397 2.79 1.78 13.99
N ALA A 398 2.54 1.79 15.28
CA ALA A 398 2.54 0.63 16.17
C ALA A 398 1.09 0.26 16.55
N ARG A 399 0.92 -0.82 17.31
CA ARG A 399 -0.42 -1.26 17.75
C ARG A 399 -1.11 -0.28 18.71
N ASP A 400 -0.34 0.51 19.43
CA ASP A 400 -0.81 1.44 20.47
C ASP A 400 -0.75 2.92 20.04
N GLY A 401 -0.24 3.22 18.85
CA GLY A 401 -0.16 4.59 18.36
C GLY A 401 0.92 4.85 17.33
N PHE A 402 1.24 6.13 17.18
CA PHE A 402 2.21 6.62 16.21
C PHE A 402 3.49 7.08 16.90
N TYR A 403 4.62 6.81 16.27
CA TYR A 403 5.93 7.11 16.82
C TYR A 403 6.83 7.80 15.80
N THR A 404 7.84 8.48 16.29
CA THR A 404 8.91 9.08 15.51
C THR A 404 10.28 8.81 16.12
N TYR A 405 11.29 8.72 15.25
CA TYR A 405 12.69 8.56 15.61
C TYR A 405 13.54 9.60 14.89
N SER A 406 14.31 10.34 15.69
CA SER A 406 15.32 11.30 15.25
C SER A 406 16.52 11.26 16.22
N GLY A 407 17.16 10.08 16.34
CA GLY A 407 18.16 9.79 17.38
C GLY A 407 17.56 9.33 18.72
N SER A 408 16.28 9.55 18.95
CA SER A 408 15.51 9.02 20.09
C SER A 408 14.07 8.74 19.67
N VAL A 409 13.46 7.72 20.28
CA VAL A 409 12.05 7.36 20.05
C VAL A 409 11.14 8.30 20.83
N LYS A 410 10.12 8.83 20.16
CA LYS A 410 9.07 9.64 20.78
C LYS A 410 7.72 9.18 20.26
N ARG A 411 6.74 9.09 21.18
CA ARG A 411 5.34 8.88 20.80
C ARG A 411 4.74 10.20 20.33
N LEU A 412 4.03 10.18 19.19
CA LEU A 412 3.32 11.34 18.68
C LEU A 412 2.01 11.52 19.43
N VAL A 413 1.69 12.76 19.78
CA VAL A 413 0.34 13.10 20.26
C VAL A 413 -0.57 13.11 19.05
N CYS A 414 -1.59 12.25 19.07
CA CYS A 414 -2.52 12.09 17.96
C CYS A 414 -3.93 12.47 18.40
N SER A 415 -4.53 13.45 17.74
CA SER A 415 -5.87 13.94 18.00
C SER A 415 -6.99 13.08 17.39
N VAL A 416 -6.62 12.00 16.70
CA VAL A 416 -7.54 11.05 16.05
C VAL A 416 -7.21 9.59 16.36
N LEU A 417 -6.47 9.34 17.45
CA LEU A 417 -5.93 8.01 17.75
C LEU A 417 -7.03 6.98 17.98
N ASN A 418 -7.96 7.27 18.90
CA ASN A 418 -9.04 6.33 19.21
C ASN A 418 -9.95 6.11 17.99
N TYR A 419 -10.23 7.16 17.21
CA TYR A 419 -10.98 7.04 15.95
C TYR A 419 -10.33 6.04 14.97
N VAL A 420 -9.00 6.08 14.83
CA VAL A 420 -8.27 5.16 13.96
C VAL A 420 -8.27 3.75 14.53
N LEU A 421 -7.99 3.58 15.83
CA LEU A 421 -7.88 2.27 16.45
C LEU A 421 -9.23 1.56 16.60
N ASP A 422 -10.32 2.29 16.88
CA ASP A 422 -11.68 1.73 17.00
C ASP A 422 -12.24 1.26 15.65
N ASP A 423 -11.85 1.90 14.54
CA ASP A 423 -12.24 1.52 13.17
C ASP A 423 -11.17 0.66 12.47
N PHE A 424 -10.24 0.05 13.18
CA PHE A 424 -9.14 -0.70 12.60
C PHE A 424 -9.42 -2.21 12.55
N ASN A 425 -9.19 -2.83 11.39
CA ASN A 425 -9.24 -4.29 11.25
C ASN A 425 -7.89 -4.92 11.63
N GLU A 426 -7.74 -5.31 12.91
CA GLU A 426 -6.51 -5.93 13.41
C GLU A 426 -6.12 -7.21 12.68
N SER A 427 -7.11 -7.99 12.21
CA SER A 427 -6.83 -9.24 11.47
C SER A 427 -6.12 -9.01 10.13
N GLN A 428 -6.15 -7.79 9.61
CA GLN A 428 -5.49 -7.40 8.35
C GLN A 428 -4.39 -6.34 8.59
N SER A 429 -3.85 -6.26 9.80
CA SER A 429 -2.87 -5.25 10.20
C SER A 429 -1.62 -5.20 9.30
N PHE A 430 -1.17 -6.34 8.76
CA PHE A 430 -0.02 -6.41 7.86
C PHE A 430 -0.23 -5.70 6.50
N LYS A 431 -1.46 -5.25 6.19
CA LYS A 431 -1.77 -4.44 5.00
C LYS A 431 -1.55 -2.94 5.20
N VAL A 432 -1.29 -2.50 6.43
CA VAL A 432 -1.00 -1.08 6.69
C VAL A 432 0.24 -0.65 5.92
N VAL A 433 0.12 0.46 5.20
CA VAL A 433 1.20 1.05 4.39
C VAL A 433 1.40 2.50 4.80
N ALA A 434 2.60 2.83 5.21
CA ALA A 434 3.01 4.21 5.45
C ALA A 434 3.29 4.93 4.13
N PHE A 435 3.06 6.23 4.10
CA PHE A 435 3.34 7.07 2.94
C PHE A 435 3.86 8.45 3.33
N THR A 436 4.56 9.08 2.40
CA THR A 436 4.95 10.49 2.46
C THR A 436 4.31 11.26 1.32
N ASN A 437 4.08 12.55 1.57
CA ASN A 437 3.84 13.54 0.53
C ASN A 437 4.78 14.73 0.82
N ARG A 438 5.97 14.70 0.22
CA ARG A 438 7.04 15.65 0.53
C ARG A 438 6.70 17.08 0.13
N GLU A 439 5.91 17.28 -0.91
CA GLU A 439 5.46 18.61 -1.36
C GLU A 439 4.65 19.32 -0.25
N PHE A 440 3.92 18.56 0.56
CA PHE A 440 3.02 19.08 1.59
C PHE A 440 3.48 18.81 3.02
N ASN A 441 4.67 18.22 3.21
CA ASN A 441 5.24 17.88 4.52
C ASN A 441 4.35 16.93 5.33
N GLU A 442 3.78 15.95 4.64
CA GLU A 442 2.86 14.98 5.22
C GLU A 442 3.52 13.60 5.28
N VAL A 443 3.26 12.91 6.39
CA VAL A 443 3.40 11.45 6.54
C VAL A 443 2.04 10.88 6.87
N GLY A 444 1.78 9.65 6.48
CA GLY A 444 0.48 9.06 6.77
C GLY A 444 0.48 7.55 6.61
N TRP A 445 -0.66 6.95 6.90
CA TRP A 445 -0.86 5.51 6.85
C TRP A 445 -2.20 5.19 6.21
N PHE A 446 -2.17 4.34 5.20
CA PHE A 446 -3.35 3.67 4.69
C PHE A 446 -3.61 2.44 5.53
N TYR A 447 -4.86 2.21 5.92
CA TYR A 447 -5.24 1.09 6.77
C TYR A 447 -6.62 0.53 6.41
N PRO A 448 -6.89 -0.75 6.71
CA PRO A 448 -8.23 -1.33 6.54
C PRO A 448 -9.13 -0.93 7.70
N SER A 449 -10.33 -0.41 7.41
CA SER A 449 -11.36 -0.18 8.43
C SER A 449 -11.90 -1.51 8.97
N ALA A 450 -12.59 -1.49 10.11
CA ALA A 450 -13.15 -2.68 10.75
C ALA A 450 -14.06 -3.52 9.83
N SER A 451 -14.71 -2.89 8.85
CA SER A 451 -15.58 -3.55 7.88
C SER A 451 -14.88 -3.95 6.57
N SER A 452 -13.59 -3.67 6.42
CA SER A 452 -12.85 -3.91 5.18
C SER A 452 -11.71 -4.89 5.37
N THR A 453 -11.47 -5.73 4.37
CA THR A 453 -10.27 -6.56 4.29
C THR A 453 -9.13 -5.90 3.50
N GLU A 454 -9.37 -4.72 2.89
CA GLU A 454 -8.37 -3.93 2.17
C GLU A 454 -8.29 -2.51 2.70
N ASN A 455 -7.14 -1.85 2.46
CA ASN A 455 -6.95 -0.46 2.82
C ASN A 455 -8.00 0.42 2.13
N ASN A 456 -8.82 1.10 2.91
CA ASN A 456 -9.89 1.99 2.45
C ASN A 456 -9.92 3.31 3.23
N ARG A 457 -9.13 3.43 4.28
CA ARG A 457 -8.99 4.62 5.12
C ARG A 457 -7.55 5.11 5.10
N TYR A 458 -7.36 6.38 5.42
CA TYR A 458 -6.05 6.93 5.70
C TYR A 458 -6.07 7.92 6.86
N VAL A 459 -4.93 8.04 7.50
CA VAL A 459 -4.63 9.08 8.48
C VAL A 459 -3.32 9.75 8.08
N THR A 460 -3.26 11.08 8.13
CA THR A 460 -2.06 11.86 7.82
C THR A 460 -1.67 12.77 8.97
N TYR A 461 -0.38 13.01 9.08
CA TYR A 461 0.23 13.96 10.01
C TYR A 461 1.10 14.93 9.23
N ASN A 462 0.77 16.21 9.28
CA ASN A 462 1.66 17.25 8.77
C ASN A 462 2.70 17.55 9.84
N TYR A 463 3.96 17.15 9.58
CA TYR A 463 5.02 17.23 10.60
C TYR A 463 5.58 18.63 10.82
N LEU A 464 5.28 19.61 9.95
CA LEU A 464 5.62 21.01 10.19
C LEU A 464 4.55 21.76 10.96
N GLU A 465 3.28 21.45 10.71
CA GLU A 465 2.15 22.14 11.33
C GLU A 465 1.63 21.43 12.57
N GLY A 466 2.03 20.17 12.80
CA GLY A 466 1.54 19.34 13.89
C GLY A 466 0.06 18.95 13.77
N ALA A 467 -0.47 18.97 12.55
CA ALA A 467 -1.89 18.79 12.27
C ALA A 467 -2.20 17.39 11.75
N TRP A 468 -3.24 16.76 12.27
CA TRP A 468 -3.74 15.46 11.81
C TRP A 468 -4.92 15.64 10.86
N SER A 469 -5.00 14.78 9.84
CA SER A 469 -6.12 14.65 8.93
C SER A 469 -6.51 13.20 8.74
N ILE A 470 -7.75 12.95 8.41
CA ILE A 470 -8.30 11.61 8.14
C ILE A 470 -9.05 11.63 6.81
N GLY A 471 -9.31 10.46 6.26
CA GLY A 471 -10.16 10.33 5.09
C GLY A 471 -10.28 8.92 4.55
N GLU A 472 -11.02 8.82 3.46
CA GLU A 472 -11.30 7.59 2.73
C GLU A 472 -10.55 7.62 1.40
N LEU A 473 -9.64 6.68 1.22
CA LEU A 473 -8.94 6.47 -0.05
C LEU A 473 -8.31 5.08 -0.06
N SER A 474 -8.61 4.31 -1.10
CA SER A 474 -8.07 2.96 -1.24
C SER A 474 -6.72 3.01 -1.98
N ARG A 475 -5.64 2.85 -1.22
CA ARG A 475 -4.28 2.66 -1.76
C ARG A 475 -3.58 1.55 -1.01
N THR A 476 -2.90 0.68 -1.75
CA THR A 476 -2.31 -0.55 -1.21
C THR A 476 -0.79 -0.54 -1.23
N ALA A 477 -0.18 0.37 -1.99
CA ALA A 477 1.23 0.73 -1.94
C ALA A 477 1.41 2.18 -2.37
N TRP A 478 2.48 2.81 -1.89
CA TRP A 478 2.79 4.20 -2.16
C TRP A 478 4.29 4.41 -2.27
N LEU A 479 4.70 5.33 -3.15
CA LEU A 479 6.09 5.71 -3.37
C LEU A 479 6.20 7.21 -3.59
N ASP A 480 7.02 7.87 -2.78
CA ASP A 480 7.44 9.27 -2.93
C ASP A 480 8.91 9.40 -2.53
N ASP A 481 9.81 8.98 -3.41
CA ASP A 481 11.26 8.94 -3.19
C ASP A 481 12.05 10.09 -3.85
N GLY A 482 11.40 10.86 -4.72
CA GLY A 482 11.99 11.98 -5.46
C GLY A 482 12.58 11.61 -6.82
N ILE A 483 12.67 10.34 -7.18
CA ILE A 483 13.02 9.91 -8.54
C ILE A 483 11.94 10.38 -9.52
N PHE A 484 10.70 10.22 -9.13
CA PHE A 484 9.57 10.83 -9.82
C PHE A 484 9.19 12.17 -9.18
N SER A 485 8.75 13.11 -10.00
CA SER A 485 8.37 14.46 -9.53
C SER A 485 7.09 14.48 -8.68
N LYS A 486 6.31 13.41 -8.73
CA LYS A 486 5.02 13.27 -8.05
C LYS A 486 4.90 11.87 -7.48
N PRO A 487 4.17 11.68 -6.36
CA PRO A 487 3.97 10.37 -5.75
C PRO A 487 3.30 9.37 -6.68
N ARG A 488 3.65 8.09 -6.54
CA ARG A 488 3.03 6.95 -7.21
C ARG A 488 2.30 6.09 -6.19
N ALA A 489 1.15 5.57 -6.58
CA ALA A 489 0.39 4.67 -5.72
C ALA A 489 -0.32 3.59 -6.52
N THR A 490 -0.56 2.45 -5.91
CA THR A 490 -1.40 1.38 -6.47
C THR A 490 -2.84 1.53 -6.03
N GLY A 491 -3.77 1.25 -6.92
CA GLY A 491 -5.20 1.30 -6.62
C GLY A 491 -6.02 0.59 -7.67
N LYS A 492 -7.34 0.54 -7.43
CA LYS A 492 -8.31 -0.08 -8.33
C LYS A 492 -9.19 0.97 -8.99
N ASP A 493 -9.52 0.73 -10.25
CA ASP A 493 -10.65 1.33 -10.93
C ASP A 493 -11.65 0.21 -11.20
N SER A 494 -12.77 0.25 -10.49
CA SER A 494 -13.75 -0.85 -10.49
C SER A 494 -13.10 -2.18 -10.03
N SER A 495 -12.81 -3.10 -10.93
CA SER A 495 -12.14 -4.39 -10.64
C SER A 495 -10.71 -4.47 -11.18
N VAL A 496 -10.22 -3.43 -11.86
CA VAL A 496 -8.94 -3.44 -12.58
C VAL A 496 -7.89 -2.63 -11.80
N ASN A 497 -6.68 -3.17 -11.71
CA ASN A 497 -5.59 -2.55 -10.96
C ASN A 497 -4.73 -1.65 -11.85
N TYR A 498 -4.41 -0.45 -11.34
CA TYR A 498 -3.56 0.53 -12.01
C TYR A 498 -2.58 1.18 -11.04
N VAL A 499 -1.49 1.70 -11.59
CA VAL A 499 -0.60 2.64 -10.90
C VAL A 499 -1.07 4.06 -11.19
N TYR A 500 -1.23 4.85 -10.13
CA TYR A 500 -1.67 6.25 -10.20
C TYR A 500 -0.53 7.20 -9.87
N THR A 501 -0.52 8.34 -10.54
CA THR A 501 0.27 9.51 -10.19
C THR A 501 -0.60 10.44 -9.37
N HIS A 502 -0.25 10.67 -8.11
CA HIS A 502 -0.95 11.57 -7.20
C HIS A 502 -0.46 13.02 -7.33
N GLU A 503 -1.26 13.97 -6.82
CA GLU A 503 -0.97 15.42 -6.87
C GLU A 503 -0.70 15.94 -8.29
N SER A 504 -1.23 15.28 -9.30
CA SER A 504 -0.99 15.57 -10.72
C SER A 504 -2.21 16.15 -11.43
N SER A 505 -3.37 16.11 -10.79
CA SER A 505 -4.62 16.69 -11.28
C SER A 505 -5.40 17.31 -10.12
N ASP A 506 -6.59 17.82 -10.41
CA ASP A 506 -7.54 18.29 -9.39
C ASP A 506 -8.69 17.29 -9.17
N ASP A 507 -8.66 16.14 -9.87
CA ASP A 507 -9.75 15.20 -10.02
C ASP A 507 -9.29 13.75 -9.76
N ALA A 508 -10.25 12.83 -9.61
CA ALA A 508 -10.05 11.40 -9.54
C ALA A 508 -10.06 10.80 -10.96
N ASP A 509 -8.89 10.80 -11.63
CA ASP A 509 -8.71 10.27 -13.00
C ASP A 509 -9.75 10.81 -14.01
N GLY A 510 -9.97 12.13 -13.98
CA GLY A 510 -10.91 12.83 -14.85
C GLY A 510 -12.37 12.89 -14.35
N SER A 511 -12.68 12.22 -13.23
CA SER A 511 -13.97 12.28 -12.55
C SER A 511 -13.89 13.17 -11.31
N ALA A 512 -15.00 13.71 -10.84
CA ALA A 512 -15.04 14.44 -9.58
C ALA A 512 -14.59 13.53 -8.42
N MET A 513 -13.91 14.13 -7.43
CA MET A 513 -13.59 13.44 -6.19
C MET A 513 -14.84 13.42 -5.30
N ASP A 514 -15.27 12.23 -4.91
CA ASP A 514 -16.46 12.05 -4.08
C ASP A 514 -16.24 12.46 -2.62
N ASN A 515 -17.28 12.97 -1.99
CA ASN A 515 -17.37 13.24 -0.55
C ASN A 515 -16.20 14.08 0.02
N VAL A 516 -15.76 15.11 -0.69
CA VAL A 516 -14.72 16.02 -0.20
C VAL A 516 -15.33 17.05 0.75
N PHE A 517 -14.93 17.04 2.03
CA PHE A 517 -15.46 18.00 3.00
C PHE A 517 -14.54 18.23 4.21
N ILE A 518 -14.83 19.34 4.91
CA ILE A 518 -14.32 19.63 6.25
C ILE A 518 -15.49 20.12 7.11
N GLU A 519 -15.58 19.64 8.35
CA GLU A 519 -16.67 19.94 9.28
C GLU A 519 -16.12 20.37 10.64
N SER A 520 -16.63 21.47 11.19
CA SER A 520 -16.22 21.99 12.49
C SER A 520 -16.83 21.21 13.65
N GLY A 521 -16.23 21.31 14.81
CA GLY A 521 -16.91 21.05 16.07
C GLY A 521 -18.07 22.03 16.33
N ASP A 522 -18.78 21.84 17.43
CA ASP A 522 -19.87 22.72 17.81
C ASP A 522 -19.40 24.16 18.08
N ILE A 523 -20.10 25.09 17.49
CA ILE A 523 -19.92 26.52 17.75
C ILE A 523 -21.08 26.96 18.61
N ASP A 524 -20.80 27.25 19.89
CA ASP A 524 -21.80 27.84 20.80
C ASP A 524 -22.08 29.29 20.44
N ILE A 525 -23.34 29.65 20.51
CA ILE A 525 -23.78 31.03 20.38
C ILE A 525 -23.93 31.60 21.77
N GLU A 526 -23.22 32.68 22.09
CA GLU A 526 -23.29 33.38 23.38
C GLU A 526 -23.25 32.47 24.62
N GLN A 527 -22.34 31.52 24.71
CA GLN A 527 -22.19 30.54 25.79
C GLN A 527 -23.26 29.42 25.82
N GLY A 528 -24.10 29.29 24.79
CA GLY A 528 -25.05 28.18 24.62
C GLY A 528 -26.36 28.30 25.40
N ASP A 529 -26.61 29.39 26.17
CA ASP A 529 -27.81 29.62 26.91
C ASP A 529 -28.93 30.26 26.08
N GLN A 530 -28.57 30.99 25.01
CA GLN A 530 -29.52 31.67 24.13
C GLN A 530 -29.53 31.05 22.72
N TYR A 531 -30.67 31.25 22.05
CA TYR A 531 -30.75 30.99 20.62
C TYR A 531 -30.03 32.08 19.84
N GLY A 532 -29.25 31.69 18.87
CA GLY A 532 -28.70 32.60 17.88
C GLY A 532 -29.40 32.44 16.55
N PHE A 533 -29.56 33.54 15.85
CA PHE A 533 -30.08 33.59 14.49
C PHE A 533 -28.96 33.99 13.52
N VAL A 534 -28.59 33.08 12.62
CA VAL A 534 -27.67 33.37 11.54
C VAL A 534 -28.42 33.86 10.33
N ARG A 535 -28.04 35.04 9.88
CA ARG A 535 -28.69 35.72 8.76
C ARG A 535 -27.90 35.69 7.48
N ARG A 536 -26.56 35.72 7.59
CA ARG A 536 -25.69 35.94 6.45
C ARG A 536 -24.32 35.34 6.69
N ILE A 537 -23.75 34.75 5.63
CA ILE A 537 -22.37 34.30 5.58
C ILE A 537 -21.62 35.12 4.52
N ILE A 538 -20.44 35.60 4.84
CA ILE A 538 -19.47 36.17 3.89
C ILE A 538 -18.38 35.12 3.75
N PRO A 539 -18.33 34.40 2.61
CA PRO A 539 -17.36 33.34 2.40
C PRO A 539 -15.94 33.90 2.19
N ASP A 540 -14.96 33.14 2.64
CA ASP A 540 -13.55 33.35 2.38
C ASP A 540 -13.00 32.04 1.81
N VAL A 541 -13.03 31.90 0.49
CA VAL A 541 -12.64 30.69 -0.25
C VAL A 541 -11.83 31.08 -1.46
N ASN A 542 -10.68 30.43 -1.63
CA ASN A 542 -9.88 30.54 -2.83
C ASN A 542 -10.02 29.29 -3.69
N PHE A 543 -10.27 29.46 -4.97
CA PHE A 543 -10.34 28.39 -5.96
C PHE A 543 -9.07 28.37 -6.82
N PHE A 544 -8.56 27.16 -7.09
CA PHE A 544 -7.37 26.91 -7.90
C PHE A 544 -7.67 25.83 -8.95
N GLY A 545 -6.82 25.71 -9.96
CA GLY A 545 -6.94 24.70 -11.01
C GLY A 545 -7.43 25.26 -12.33
N THR A 546 -7.58 24.39 -13.32
CA THR A 546 -7.94 24.76 -14.70
C THR A 546 -9.33 25.34 -14.80
N ASN A 547 -10.28 24.87 -13.97
CA ASN A 547 -11.67 25.31 -13.91
C ASN A 547 -11.99 26.15 -12.67
N SER A 548 -11.00 26.85 -12.12
CA SER A 548 -11.16 27.64 -10.88
C SER A 548 -12.25 28.71 -10.98
N SER A 549 -12.52 29.25 -12.18
CA SER A 549 -13.59 30.24 -12.40
C SER A 549 -14.99 29.67 -12.28
N SER A 550 -15.18 28.38 -12.55
CA SER A 550 -16.44 27.65 -12.42
C SER A 550 -16.49 26.75 -11.16
N GLY A 551 -15.43 26.80 -10.33
CA GLY A 551 -15.38 26.09 -9.07
C GLY A 551 -16.51 26.50 -8.13
N GLN A 552 -17.11 25.53 -7.47
CA GLN A 552 -18.20 25.75 -6.51
C GLN A 552 -18.06 24.79 -5.36
N ILE A 553 -18.35 25.29 -4.14
CA ILE A 553 -18.49 24.48 -2.94
C ILE A 553 -19.81 24.83 -2.26
N ASN A 554 -20.29 23.93 -1.42
CA ASN A 554 -21.42 24.18 -0.55
C ASN A 554 -20.92 24.51 0.86
N LEU A 555 -21.42 25.61 1.41
CA LEU A 555 -21.34 25.88 2.84
C LEU A 555 -22.64 25.43 3.48
N VAL A 556 -22.54 24.49 4.41
CA VAL A 556 -23.68 23.86 5.08
C VAL A 556 -23.64 24.27 6.55
N LEU A 557 -24.77 24.81 7.04
CA LEU A 557 -24.99 25.00 8.47
C LEU A 557 -25.89 23.90 9.00
N LYS A 558 -25.34 23.09 9.90
CA LYS A 558 -26.10 22.13 10.71
C LYS A 558 -26.30 22.69 12.09
N THR A 559 -27.38 22.31 12.73
CA THR A 559 -27.74 22.84 14.04
C THR A 559 -28.29 21.78 14.97
N ARG A 560 -28.08 21.98 16.27
CA ARG A 560 -28.72 21.25 17.37
C ARG A 560 -28.96 22.17 18.55
N ASN A 561 -29.87 21.79 19.46
CA ASN A 561 -30.20 22.62 20.64
C ASN A 561 -29.41 22.20 21.87
N PHE A 562 -29.08 20.92 21.99
CA PHE A 562 -28.30 20.38 23.11
C PHE A 562 -27.16 19.49 22.61
N PRO A 563 -26.05 19.40 23.35
CA PRO A 563 -25.01 18.45 23.08
C PRO A 563 -25.55 17.01 23.05
N GLY A 564 -25.20 16.24 22.03
CA GLY A 564 -25.70 14.87 21.84
C GLY A 564 -27.00 14.76 21.06
N ASP A 565 -27.71 15.87 20.79
CA ASP A 565 -28.83 15.85 19.84
C ASP A 565 -28.34 15.58 18.42
N SER A 566 -29.20 14.99 17.61
CA SER A 566 -28.90 14.79 16.19
C SER A 566 -28.79 16.13 15.44
N LEU A 567 -27.73 16.27 14.64
CA LEU A 567 -27.51 17.44 13.80
C LEU A 567 -28.57 17.51 12.69
N THR A 568 -29.17 18.69 12.50
CA THR A 568 -30.12 18.96 11.42
C THR A 568 -29.55 20.01 10.48
N THR A 569 -29.49 19.71 9.18
CA THR A 569 -29.15 20.71 8.16
C THR A 569 -30.23 21.79 8.09
N ARG A 570 -29.83 23.03 8.31
CA ARG A 570 -30.76 24.20 8.29
C ARG A 570 -30.56 25.10 7.07
N ALA A 571 -29.36 25.18 6.57
CA ALA A 571 -29.05 25.94 5.37
C ALA A 571 -27.93 25.31 4.59
N THR A 572 -28.07 25.25 3.29
CA THR A 572 -27.03 24.96 2.32
C THR A 572 -26.95 26.11 1.36
N THR A 573 -25.74 26.54 1.03
CA THR A 573 -25.55 27.71 0.16
C THR A 573 -24.33 27.52 -0.69
N ASP A 574 -24.48 27.83 -1.98
CA ASP A 574 -23.43 27.71 -2.97
C ASP A 574 -22.46 28.88 -2.90
N VAL A 575 -21.19 28.57 -2.98
CA VAL A 575 -20.09 29.56 -3.04
C VAL A 575 -19.25 29.31 -4.26
N THR A 576 -19.15 30.35 -5.07
CA THR A 576 -18.29 30.42 -6.25
C THR A 576 -17.24 31.51 -6.07
N SER A 577 -16.31 31.61 -7.00
CA SER A 577 -15.28 32.67 -7.02
C SER A 577 -15.87 34.11 -7.04
N SER A 578 -17.13 34.27 -7.47
CA SER A 578 -17.82 35.56 -7.56
C SER A 578 -18.77 35.83 -6.38
N THR A 579 -18.97 34.88 -5.47
CA THR A 579 -19.90 35.00 -4.35
C THR A 579 -19.35 35.97 -3.30
N GLN A 580 -20.03 37.11 -3.12
CA GLN A 580 -19.66 38.11 -2.09
C GLN A 580 -20.29 37.82 -0.74
N GLN A 581 -21.54 37.39 -0.72
CA GLN A 581 -22.28 37.04 0.49
C GLN A 581 -23.46 36.13 0.17
N ASN A 582 -23.80 35.30 1.14
CA ASN A 582 -24.97 34.42 1.09
C ASN A 582 -25.92 34.71 2.24
N HIS A 583 -27.20 34.79 1.94
CA HIS A 583 -28.25 34.97 2.93
C HIS A 583 -28.79 33.60 3.37
N VAL A 584 -28.73 33.33 4.67
CA VAL A 584 -29.19 32.08 5.28
C VAL A 584 -30.17 32.37 6.39
N ARG A 585 -30.90 31.35 6.84
CA ARG A 585 -31.79 31.42 7.98
C ARG A 585 -31.62 30.20 8.85
N ALA A 586 -30.77 30.31 9.86
CA ALA A 586 -30.57 29.24 10.83
C ALA A 586 -30.76 29.78 12.24
N ARG A 587 -31.59 29.12 13.04
CA ARG A 587 -31.84 29.44 14.45
C ARG A 587 -31.53 28.23 15.30
N SER A 588 -30.61 28.35 16.24
CA SER A 588 -30.24 27.28 17.16
C SER A 588 -29.40 27.81 18.31
N ARG A 589 -29.12 26.96 19.31
CA ARG A 589 -28.11 27.21 20.36
C ARG A 589 -26.72 26.84 19.92
N GLN A 590 -26.59 25.74 19.16
CA GLN A 590 -25.32 25.24 18.67
C GLN A 590 -25.36 25.10 17.15
N MET A 591 -24.22 25.36 16.51
CA MET A 591 -24.06 25.24 15.07
C MET A 591 -22.81 24.48 14.73
N VAL A 592 -22.86 23.74 13.64
CA VAL A 592 -21.75 23.11 12.99
C VAL A 592 -21.62 23.69 11.58
N PHE A 593 -20.42 24.09 11.23
CA PHE A 593 -20.09 24.63 9.91
C PHE A 593 -19.39 23.56 9.08
N ARG A 594 -19.93 23.24 7.90
CA ARG A 594 -19.35 22.32 6.95
C ARG A 594 -19.12 22.99 5.62
N ALA A 595 -17.92 22.82 5.06
CA ALA A 595 -17.60 23.16 3.68
C ALA A 595 -17.37 21.86 2.91
N GLN A 596 -18.03 21.69 1.77
CA GLN A 596 -17.91 20.49 0.95
C GLN A 596 -17.88 20.84 -0.53
N SER A 597 -17.16 20.02 -1.31
CA SER A 597 -17.34 20.03 -2.76
C SER A 597 -18.77 19.64 -3.06
N ASP A 598 -19.37 20.30 -4.01
CA ASP A 598 -20.73 19.97 -4.42
C ASP A 598 -20.68 18.73 -5.32
N ASP A 599 -21.37 17.68 -4.91
CA ASP A 599 -21.42 16.39 -5.59
C ASP A 599 -22.72 16.23 -6.41
N ASP A 600 -23.51 17.32 -6.53
CA ASP A 600 -24.82 17.25 -7.19
C ASP A 600 -24.69 17.01 -8.70
N ALA A 601 -25.05 15.80 -9.13
CA ALA A 601 -25.06 15.37 -10.52
C ALA A 601 -25.97 16.19 -11.43
N ASP A 602 -26.91 16.96 -10.88
CA ASP A 602 -27.91 17.71 -11.65
C ASP A 602 -27.39 19.05 -12.18
N THR A 603 -26.26 19.57 -11.70
CA THR A 603 -25.77 20.94 -12.03
C THR A 603 -24.54 20.99 -12.91
N GLY A 604 -24.01 19.86 -13.38
CA GLY A 604 -22.87 19.80 -14.32
C GLY A 604 -21.52 19.54 -13.66
N VAL A 605 -20.57 19.13 -14.48
CA VAL A 605 -19.24 18.62 -14.12
C VAL A 605 -18.49 19.60 -13.23
N ARG A 606 -18.14 19.15 -12.01
CA ARG A 606 -17.34 19.92 -11.04
C ARG A 606 -15.95 19.35 -10.90
N THR A 607 -15.29 19.25 -12.02
CA THR A 607 -13.92 18.79 -12.16
C THR A 607 -12.98 19.94 -12.46
N GLY A 608 -11.69 19.74 -12.26
CA GLY A 608 -10.63 20.67 -12.62
C GLY A 608 -10.46 21.83 -11.64
N PHE A 609 -10.88 21.69 -10.38
CA PHE A 609 -10.62 22.70 -9.36
C PHE A 609 -10.31 22.14 -7.98
N ARG A 610 -9.51 22.87 -7.23
CA ARG A 610 -9.29 22.72 -5.79
C ARG A 610 -9.75 23.98 -5.06
N TRP A 611 -10.01 23.85 -3.79
CA TRP A 611 -10.39 24.97 -2.94
C TRP A 611 -9.57 24.99 -1.65
N ARG A 612 -9.37 26.20 -1.14
CA ARG A 612 -8.82 26.45 0.20
C ARG A 612 -9.78 27.34 0.95
N LEU A 613 -10.16 26.90 2.13
CA LEU A 613 -11.10 27.61 3.00
C LEU A 613 -10.32 28.52 3.94
N GLY A 614 -10.65 29.82 3.91
CA GLY A 614 -10.15 30.82 4.84
C GLY A 614 -11.09 31.02 6.02
N ALA A 615 -11.05 32.20 6.61
CA ALA A 615 -11.85 32.55 7.77
C ALA A 615 -13.16 33.23 7.37
N ASN A 616 -14.22 32.45 7.25
CA ASN A 616 -15.55 32.94 6.93
C ASN A 616 -16.09 33.89 8.01
N ARG A 617 -16.92 34.85 7.63
CA ARG A 617 -17.61 35.74 8.56
C ARG A 617 -19.10 35.47 8.57
N VAL A 618 -19.67 35.42 9.75
CA VAL A 618 -21.07 35.10 9.96
C VAL A 618 -21.76 36.23 10.72
N ASP A 619 -22.93 36.67 10.23
CA ASP A 619 -23.80 37.65 10.93
C ASP A 619 -24.73 36.86 11.86
N ILE A 620 -24.36 36.80 13.15
CA ILE A 620 -25.10 36.11 14.20
C ILE A 620 -25.77 37.13 15.08
N ARG A 621 -27.02 36.90 15.43
CA ARG A 621 -27.82 37.74 16.35
C ARG A 621 -28.43 36.90 17.46
N PRO A 622 -28.37 37.36 18.71
CA PRO A 622 -29.17 36.79 19.77
C PRO A 622 -30.67 36.79 19.42
N ASP A 623 -31.37 35.72 19.67
CA ASP A 623 -32.79 35.54 19.34
C ASP A 623 -33.59 34.95 20.53
N GLY A 624 -33.20 35.33 21.74
CA GLY A 624 -33.90 35.01 22.99
C GLY A 624 -33.58 33.61 23.54
N GLU A 625 -34.12 33.32 24.70
CA GLU A 625 -33.86 32.06 25.42
C GLU A 625 -34.83 30.92 25.05
N ARG A 626 -35.90 31.21 24.29
CA ARG A 626 -36.93 30.25 23.86
C ARG A 626 -37.22 30.32 22.37
#